data_1a3fd05d086bed3f47681c897b25176e
#
_entry.id   1a3fd05d086bed3f47681c897b25176e
#
_cell.length_a   1.000
_cell.length_b   1.000
_cell.length_c   1.000
_cell.angle_alpha   90.00
_cell.angle_beta   90.00
_cell.angle_gamma   90.00
#
_symmetry.space_group_name_H-M   'P 1'
#
loop_
_entity.id
_entity.type
_entity.pdbx_description
1 polymer ?
#
loop_
_entity_poly.entity_id
_entity_poly.type
_entity_poly.pdbx_seq_one_letter_code
_entity_poly.pdbx_strand_id
1 'polypeptide(L)'
;FNGIGMPLLEGYGMTETCGPVCVSLPENNRIGTIGMPMSGVTAGIADDGELCVRGHLVCRGYHNHPDVTAEQIVDGWLHTGDLGDIDEDGFISITGRKKDLIITAGGKNVSPGLLEAAVMTSPVVNQCLVIGDRKPFVAALVTLDLADANAWLKSQGAQEESALASLARNPIVHTEVERAVNQANEG
;
A
#
# COMPACT_ATOMS: atom_id res chain seq x y z
N PHE A 1 8.79 10.69 -12.80
CA PHE A 1 10.23 10.47 -13.00
C PHE A 1 10.51 9.94 -14.41
N ASN A 2 9.84 8.89 -14.88
CA ASN A 2 10.03 8.36 -16.23
C ASN A 2 9.84 9.43 -17.33
N GLY A 3 8.84 10.33 -17.18
CA GLY A 3 8.57 11.41 -18.13
C GLY A 3 9.67 12.47 -18.24
N ILE A 4 10.61 12.51 -17.31
CA ILE A 4 11.79 13.39 -17.33
C ILE A 4 13.09 12.60 -17.60
N GLY A 5 12.98 11.35 -18.06
CA GLY A 5 14.11 10.50 -18.41
C GLY A 5 14.83 9.86 -17.22
N MET A 6 14.22 9.87 -16.03
CA MET A 6 14.74 9.18 -14.83
C MET A 6 13.91 7.92 -14.57
N PRO A 7 14.40 6.72 -14.93
CA PRO A 7 13.66 5.50 -14.65
C PRO A 7 13.59 5.26 -13.13
N LEU A 8 12.37 5.12 -12.60
CA LEU A 8 12.13 4.66 -11.25
C LEU A 8 11.72 3.19 -11.33
N LEU A 9 12.53 2.35 -10.73
CA LEU A 9 12.34 0.90 -10.72
C LEU A 9 11.98 0.45 -9.31
N GLU A 10 11.00 -0.41 -9.21
CA GLU A 10 10.58 -0.98 -7.94
C GLU A 10 11.24 -2.32 -7.69
N GLY A 11 11.50 -2.63 -6.43
CA GLY A 11 11.99 -3.92 -5.97
C GLY A 11 11.33 -4.30 -4.66
N TYR A 12 11.04 -5.59 -4.51
CA TYR A 12 10.42 -6.13 -3.32
C TYR A 12 11.28 -7.23 -2.72
N GLY A 13 11.42 -7.21 -1.42
CA GLY A 13 12.11 -8.23 -0.63
C GLY A 13 12.02 -7.90 0.85
N MET A 14 12.51 -8.81 1.65
CA MET A 14 12.47 -8.72 3.11
C MET A 14 13.73 -9.33 3.71
N THR A 15 13.92 -9.19 5.01
CA THR A 15 15.08 -9.76 5.70
C THR A 15 15.17 -11.28 5.51
N GLU A 16 14.06 -11.96 5.52
CA GLU A 16 13.92 -13.40 5.36
C GLU A 16 14.29 -13.89 3.95
N THR A 17 14.35 -12.98 2.97
CA THR A 17 14.78 -13.29 1.61
C THR A 17 16.19 -12.79 1.28
N CYS A 18 16.94 -12.28 2.28
CA CYS A 18 18.30 -11.80 2.13
C CYS A 18 18.47 -10.67 1.09
N GLY A 19 17.41 -10.07 0.62
CA GLY A 19 17.38 -9.04 -0.41
C GLY A 19 16.13 -9.14 -1.28
N PRO A 20 16.11 -8.48 -2.45
CA PRO A 20 14.97 -8.47 -3.32
C PRO A 20 14.69 -9.85 -3.93
N VAL A 21 13.42 -10.21 -4.02
CA VAL A 21 12.92 -11.42 -4.72
C VAL A 21 12.16 -11.07 -5.99
N CYS A 22 11.67 -9.84 -6.09
CA CYS A 22 11.07 -9.29 -7.31
C CYS A 22 11.70 -7.95 -7.63
N VAL A 23 11.89 -7.66 -8.89
CA VAL A 23 12.50 -6.41 -9.36
C VAL A 23 11.89 -6.00 -10.70
N SER A 24 11.54 -4.74 -10.85
CA SER A 24 11.25 -4.12 -12.15
C SER A 24 12.56 -3.84 -12.90
N LEU A 25 12.57 -4.13 -14.19
CA LEU A 25 13.68 -3.81 -15.08
C LEU A 25 13.30 -2.66 -16.04
N PRO A 26 14.24 -1.89 -16.56
CA PRO A 26 13.93 -0.78 -17.45
C PRO A 26 13.06 -1.17 -18.66
N GLU A 27 13.31 -2.37 -19.20
CA GLU A 27 12.62 -2.93 -20.37
C GLU A 27 11.23 -3.49 -20.08
N ASN A 28 10.91 -3.75 -18.80
CA ASN A 28 9.62 -4.32 -18.38
C ASN A 28 9.06 -3.64 -17.12
N ASN A 29 9.31 -2.34 -16.93
CA ASN A 29 8.79 -1.59 -15.81
C ASN A 29 7.29 -1.36 -15.94
N ARG A 30 6.50 -1.99 -15.08
CA ARG A 30 5.03 -1.83 -15.00
C ARG A 30 4.69 -1.10 -13.70
N ILE A 31 4.23 0.15 -13.83
CA ILE A 31 3.85 0.99 -12.68
C ILE A 31 2.71 0.33 -11.88
N GLY A 32 2.82 0.35 -10.55
CA GLY A 32 1.88 -0.28 -9.63
C GLY A 32 2.18 -1.75 -9.32
N THR A 33 3.28 -2.30 -9.88
CA THR A 33 3.77 -3.63 -9.56
C THR A 33 5.16 -3.59 -8.95
N ILE A 34 5.50 -4.61 -8.18
CA ILE A 34 6.86 -4.84 -7.64
C ILE A 34 7.78 -5.57 -8.64
N GLY A 35 7.35 -5.68 -9.91
CA GLY A 35 8.06 -6.40 -10.95
C GLY A 35 7.76 -7.90 -10.97
N MET A 36 8.68 -8.64 -11.57
CA MET A 36 8.60 -10.10 -11.71
C MET A 36 9.57 -10.80 -10.76
N PRO A 37 9.32 -12.08 -10.41
CA PRO A 37 10.26 -12.88 -9.61
C PRO A 37 11.64 -12.96 -10.28
N MET A 38 12.67 -12.78 -9.47
CA MET A 38 14.05 -12.95 -9.91
C MET A 38 14.37 -14.41 -10.29
N SER A 39 15.41 -14.60 -11.08
CA SER A 39 15.86 -15.95 -11.46
C SER A 39 16.13 -16.81 -10.22
N GLY A 40 15.57 -18.03 -10.20
CA GLY A 40 15.68 -18.95 -9.07
C GLY A 40 14.73 -18.67 -7.91
N VAL A 41 13.79 -17.73 -8.08
CA VAL A 41 12.69 -17.47 -7.16
C VAL A 41 11.37 -17.88 -7.83
N THR A 42 10.50 -18.50 -7.06
CA THR A 42 9.11 -18.76 -7.44
C THR A 42 8.21 -17.98 -6.49
N ALA A 43 7.25 -17.27 -7.04
CA ALA A 43 6.20 -16.61 -6.27
C ALA A 43 4.85 -17.28 -6.54
N GLY A 44 3.96 -17.23 -5.57
CA GLY A 44 2.59 -17.75 -5.66
C GLY A 44 1.69 -17.02 -4.68
N ILE A 45 0.39 -17.05 -4.95
CA ILE A 45 -0.64 -16.52 -4.05
C ILE A 45 -1.32 -17.69 -3.36
N ALA A 46 -1.37 -17.65 -2.03
CA ALA A 46 -2.09 -18.63 -1.22
C ALA A 46 -3.62 -18.37 -1.30
N ASP A 47 -4.43 -19.33 -0.83
CA ASP A 47 -5.89 -19.27 -0.88
C ASP A 47 -6.48 -18.06 -0.15
N ASP A 48 -5.76 -17.51 0.82
CA ASP A 48 -6.14 -16.32 1.59
C ASP A 48 -5.60 -15.00 1.01
N GLY A 49 -4.99 -15.05 -0.19
CA GLY A 49 -4.45 -13.90 -0.88
C GLY A 49 -3.02 -13.51 -0.47
N GLU A 50 -2.38 -14.30 0.41
CA GLU A 50 -1.01 -14.03 0.84
C GLU A 50 0.01 -14.34 -0.26
N LEU A 51 0.91 -13.40 -0.51
CA LEU A 51 2.08 -13.63 -1.35
C LEU A 51 3.04 -14.58 -0.64
N CYS A 52 3.32 -15.70 -1.28
CA CYS A 52 4.31 -16.67 -0.82
C CYS A 52 5.47 -16.75 -1.80
N VAL A 53 6.69 -16.88 -1.29
CA VAL A 53 7.89 -16.99 -2.12
C VAL A 53 8.71 -18.21 -1.75
N ARG A 54 9.33 -18.82 -2.74
CA ARG A 54 10.24 -19.96 -2.58
C ARG A 54 11.47 -19.78 -3.45
N GLY A 55 12.64 -20.13 -2.93
CA GLY A 55 13.89 -20.07 -3.68
C GLY A 55 15.11 -20.08 -2.77
N HIS A 56 16.28 -20.03 -3.38
CA HIS A 56 17.56 -20.07 -2.68
C HIS A 56 17.85 -18.82 -1.82
N LEU A 57 17.10 -17.74 -2.03
CA LEU A 57 17.21 -16.50 -1.23
C LEU A 57 16.46 -16.58 0.10
N VAL A 58 15.52 -17.50 0.25
CA VAL A 58 14.77 -17.69 1.50
C VAL A 58 15.73 -18.18 2.59
N CYS A 59 15.71 -17.51 3.75
CA CYS A 59 16.53 -17.88 4.90
C CYS A 59 16.16 -19.28 5.43
N ARG A 60 17.05 -19.86 6.24
CA ARG A 60 16.82 -21.20 6.84
C ARG A 60 15.80 -21.16 7.99
N GLY A 61 15.55 -19.98 8.53
CA GLY A 61 14.65 -19.77 9.67
C GLY A 61 15.18 -18.76 10.68
N TYR A 62 14.45 -18.61 11.76
CA TYR A 62 14.76 -17.68 12.85
C TYR A 62 15.62 -18.37 13.91
N HIS A 63 16.72 -17.73 14.28
CA HIS A 63 17.67 -18.28 15.26
C HIS A 63 17.00 -18.52 16.62
N ASN A 64 17.10 -19.75 17.14
CA ASN A 64 16.46 -20.21 18.38
C ASN A 64 14.93 -20.08 18.45
N HIS A 65 14.24 -19.92 17.27
CA HIS A 65 12.80 -19.86 17.18
C HIS A 65 12.28 -20.85 16.11
N PRO A 66 12.37 -22.16 16.37
CA PRO A 66 11.94 -23.19 15.41
C PRO A 66 10.41 -23.19 15.21
N ASP A 67 9.64 -22.81 16.21
CA ASP A 67 8.19 -22.61 16.17
C ASP A 67 7.80 -21.54 15.17
N VAL A 68 8.37 -20.35 15.29
CA VAL A 68 8.15 -19.23 14.35
C VAL A 68 8.62 -19.62 12.94
N THR A 69 9.74 -20.34 12.85
CA THR A 69 10.23 -20.81 11.54
C THR A 69 9.24 -21.76 10.88
N ALA A 70 8.66 -22.70 11.62
CA ALA A 70 7.69 -23.66 11.09
C ALA A 70 6.36 -22.99 10.69
N GLU A 71 5.98 -21.89 11.35
CA GLU A 71 4.79 -21.07 10.98
C GLU A 71 5.03 -20.27 9.70
N GLN A 72 6.23 -19.70 9.54
CA GLN A 72 6.53 -18.78 8.43
C GLN A 72 7.05 -19.49 7.17
N ILE A 73 7.70 -20.64 7.34
CA ILE A 73 8.27 -21.40 6.20
C ILE A 73 7.63 -22.80 6.19
N VAL A 74 6.62 -22.93 5.32
CA VAL A 74 5.85 -24.18 5.18
C VAL A 74 6.17 -24.81 3.83
N ASP A 75 6.62 -26.07 3.83
CA ASP A 75 6.99 -26.82 2.62
C ASP A 75 7.96 -26.07 1.68
N GLY A 76 8.85 -25.26 2.26
CA GLY A 76 9.82 -24.44 1.55
C GLY A 76 9.26 -23.14 0.97
N TRP A 77 7.99 -22.80 1.24
CA TRP A 77 7.40 -21.53 0.94
C TRP A 77 7.46 -20.60 2.15
N LEU A 78 8.03 -19.42 1.96
CA LEU A 78 7.98 -18.34 2.93
C LEU A 78 6.67 -17.60 2.77
N HIS A 79 5.88 -17.57 3.84
CA HIS A 79 4.69 -16.74 3.99
C HIS A 79 5.12 -15.33 4.34
N THR A 80 4.93 -14.38 3.41
CA THR A 80 5.50 -13.03 3.55
C THR A 80 4.71 -12.14 4.49
N GLY A 81 3.45 -12.47 4.75
CA GLY A 81 2.51 -11.62 5.46
C GLY A 81 1.96 -10.47 4.61
N ASP A 82 2.40 -10.34 3.36
CA ASP A 82 1.90 -9.35 2.41
C ASP A 82 0.82 -10.00 1.52
N LEU A 83 -0.24 -9.24 1.22
CA LEU A 83 -1.29 -9.65 0.30
C LEU A 83 -0.98 -9.11 -1.09
N GLY A 84 -1.31 -9.86 -2.11
CA GLY A 84 -1.03 -9.44 -3.48
C GLY A 84 -1.72 -10.26 -4.53
N ASP A 85 -1.46 -9.90 -5.77
CA ASP A 85 -1.92 -10.58 -6.97
C ASP A 85 -0.78 -10.79 -7.96
N ILE A 86 -0.89 -11.81 -8.80
CA ILE A 86 0.01 -12.07 -9.92
C ILE A 86 -0.83 -12.03 -11.18
N ASP A 87 -0.49 -11.13 -12.10
CA ASP A 87 -1.20 -11.03 -13.37
C ASP A 87 -0.79 -12.13 -14.37
N GLU A 88 -1.47 -12.18 -15.53
CA GLU A 88 -1.24 -13.17 -16.57
C GLU A 88 0.17 -13.13 -17.16
N ASP A 89 0.84 -11.98 -17.09
CA ASP A 89 2.23 -11.80 -17.54
C ASP A 89 3.26 -12.12 -16.45
N GLY A 90 2.83 -12.39 -15.22
CA GLY A 90 3.68 -12.73 -14.07
C GLY A 90 4.16 -11.54 -13.25
N PHE A 91 3.60 -10.32 -13.46
CA PHE A 91 3.88 -9.18 -12.61
C PHE A 91 3.09 -9.26 -11.31
N ILE A 92 3.74 -8.89 -10.23
CA ILE A 92 3.19 -8.97 -8.88
C ILE A 92 2.82 -7.58 -8.39
N SER A 93 1.60 -7.44 -7.84
CA SER A 93 1.12 -6.25 -7.15
C SER A 93 0.90 -6.55 -5.68
N ILE A 94 1.33 -5.64 -4.79
CA ILE A 94 1.04 -5.74 -3.35
C ILE A 94 -0.22 -4.92 -3.07
N THR A 95 -1.20 -5.56 -2.43
CA THR A 95 -2.50 -4.96 -2.11
C THR A 95 -2.66 -4.64 -0.62
N GLY A 96 -1.73 -5.07 0.22
CA GLY A 96 -1.74 -4.77 1.65
C GLY A 96 -0.92 -5.73 2.49
N ARG A 97 -1.13 -5.66 3.80
CA ARG A 97 -0.57 -6.60 4.77
C ARG A 97 -1.66 -7.38 5.47
N LYS A 98 -1.47 -8.68 5.60
CA LYS A 98 -2.42 -9.59 6.24
C LYS A 98 -2.76 -9.18 7.68
N LYS A 99 -1.77 -8.80 8.46
CA LYS A 99 -1.92 -8.34 9.85
C LYS A 99 -2.56 -6.96 10.00
N ASP A 100 -2.52 -6.15 8.93
CA ASP A 100 -3.04 -4.80 8.94
C ASP A 100 -4.48 -4.74 8.39
N LEU A 101 -5.02 -5.87 7.90
CA LEU A 101 -6.40 -5.95 7.44
C LEU A 101 -7.38 -5.54 8.54
N ILE A 102 -8.28 -4.64 8.20
CA ILE A 102 -9.44 -4.30 9.01
C ILE A 102 -10.54 -5.30 8.69
N ILE A 103 -11.02 -6.02 9.70
CA ILE A 103 -12.19 -6.89 9.59
C ILE A 103 -13.37 -6.17 10.22
N THR A 104 -14.29 -5.68 9.40
CA THR A 104 -15.48 -4.99 9.89
C THR A 104 -16.40 -5.95 10.67
N ALA A 105 -17.34 -5.41 11.48
CA ALA A 105 -18.32 -6.21 12.22
C ALA A 105 -19.20 -7.07 11.30
N GLY A 106 -19.34 -6.71 10.02
CA GLY A 106 -20.02 -7.50 9.00
C GLY A 106 -19.15 -8.57 8.33
N GLY A 107 -17.87 -8.74 8.76
CA GLY A 107 -16.95 -9.73 8.20
C GLY A 107 -16.30 -9.32 6.88
N LYS A 108 -16.45 -8.06 6.45
CA LYS A 108 -15.77 -7.56 5.25
C LYS A 108 -14.31 -7.26 5.57
N ASN A 109 -13.38 -7.82 4.80
CA ASN A 109 -11.96 -7.48 4.84
C ASN A 109 -11.73 -6.19 4.06
N VAL A 110 -11.01 -5.26 4.66
CA VAL A 110 -10.63 -3.97 4.08
C VAL A 110 -9.13 -3.78 4.26
N SER A 111 -8.43 -3.51 3.17
CA SER A 111 -7.02 -3.11 3.19
C SER A 111 -6.94 -1.60 3.46
N PRO A 112 -6.53 -1.15 4.66
CA PRO A 112 -6.50 0.28 4.97
C PRO A 112 -5.51 1.04 4.07
N GLY A 113 -4.35 0.45 3.78
CA GLY A 113 -3.31 1.09 2.98
C GLY A 113 -3.76 1.49 1.57
N LEU A 114 -4.63 0.70 0.92
CA LEU A 114 -5.18 1.06 -0.39
C LEU A 114 -6.08 2.29 -0.32
N LEU A 115 -6.96 2.34 0.68
CA LEU A 115 -7.84 3.49 0.90
C LEU A 115 -7.04 4.74 1.30
N GLU A 116 -6.07 4.58 2.19
CA GLU A 116 -5.18 5.65 2.62
C GLU A 116 -4.40 6.24 1.43
N ALA A 117 -3.80 5.39 0.62
CA ALA A 117 -3.08 5.81 -0.59
C ALA A 117 -3.99 6.55 -1.58
N ALA A 118 -5.22 6.05 -1.79
CA ALA A 118 -6.18 6.70 -2.68
C ALA A 118 -6.59 8.09 -2.16
N VAL A 119 -6.87 8.24 -0.87
CA VAL A 119 -7.22 9.54 -0.26
C VAL A 119 -6.05 10.52 -0.30
N MET A 120 -4.81 10.03 -0.08
CA MET A 120 -3.59 10.85 -0.14
C MET A 120 -3.21 11.32 -1.55
N THR A 121 -3.91 10.90 -2.60
CA THR A 121 -3.76 11.51 -3.93
C THR A 121 -4.30 12.94 -4.01
N SER A 122 -5.15 13.34 -3.07
CA SER A 122 -5.66 14.71 -2.99
C SER A 122 -4.57 15.69 -2.56
N PRO A 123 -4.43 16.83 -3.27
CA PRO A 123 -3.36 17.81 -3.01
C PRO A 123 -3.49 18.52 -1.65
N VAL A 124 -4.62 18.39 -0.97
CA VAL A 124 -4.85 19.02 0.35
C VAL A 124 -4.58 18.05 1.51
N VAL A 125 -4.47 16.75 1.22
CA VAL A 125 -4.28 15.70 2.22
C VAL A 125 -2.79 15.45 2.42
N ASN A 126 -2.32 15.58 3.66
CA ASN A 126 -0.95 15.26 4.04
C ASN A 126 -0.81 13.78 4.44
N GLN A 127 -1.68 13.33 5.36
CA GLN A 127 -1.71 11.93 5.79
C GLN A 127 -3.16 11.48 5.98
N CYS A 128 -3.37 10.18 5.81
CA CYS A 128 -4.64 9.51 6.05
C CYS A 128 -4.40 8.27 6.90
N LEU A 129 -5.25 8.05 7.89
CA LEU A 129 -5.27 6.83 8.70
C LEU A 129 -6.69 6.26 8.68
N VAL A 130 -6.85 5.06 8.16
CA VAL A 130 -8.12 4.33 8.13
C VAL A 130 -8.25 3.45 9.36
N ILE A 131 -9.36 3.58 10.07
CA ILE A 131 -9.68 2.82 11.29
C ILE A 131 -11.06 2.18 11.16
N GLY A 132 -11.31 1.07 11.84
CA GLY A 132 -12.64 0.44 11.82
C GLY A 132 -12.65 -1.05 12.13
N ASP A 133 -11.56 -1.60 12.68
CA ASP A 133 -11.54 -3.01 13.06
C ASP A 133 -12.68 -3.32 14.04
N ARG A 134 -13.47 -4.38 13.70
CA ARG A 134 -14.67 -4.81 14.44
C ARG A 134 -15.76 -3.74 14.56
N LYS A 135 -15.73 -2.68 13.73
CA LYS A 135 -16.76 -1.64 13.67
C LYS A 135 -17.70 -1.89 12.48
N PRO A 136 -18.94 -1.35 12.53
CA PRO A 136 -19.90 -1.52 11.43
C PRO A 136 -19.49 -0.81 10.14
N PHE A 137 -18.57 0.15 10.22
CA PHE A 137 -18.02 0.91 9.10
C PHE A 137 -16.56 1.29 9.39
N VAL A 138 -15.81 1.60 8.35
CA VAL A 138 -14.49 2.22 8.43
C VAL A 138 -14.63 3.74 8.44
N ALA A 139 -13.70 4.41 9.12
CA ALA A 139 -13.58 5.86 9.13
C ALA A 139 -12.13 6.26 8.84
N ALA A 140 -11.94 7.44 8.26
CA ALA A 140 -10.62 7.99 7.99
C ALA A 140 -10.34 9.21 8.86
N LEU A 141 -9.15 9.26 9.47
CA LEU A 141 -8.59 10.44 10.06
C LEU A 141 -7.62 11.06 9.06
N VAL A 142 -7.88 12.29 8.65
CA VAL A 142 -7.10 13.00 7.64
C VAL A 142 -6.39 14.19 8.27
N THR A 143 -5.11 14.38 7.95
CA THR A 143 -4.37 15.59 8.27
C THR A 143 -4.14 16.41 7.02
N LEU A 144 -4.03 17.72 7.20
CA LEU A 144 -3.82 18.68 6.11
C LEU A 144 -2.42 19.30 6.25
N ASP A 145 -1.80 19.66 5.12
CA ASP A 145 -0.63 20.55 5.10
C ASP A 145 -1.08 21.96 4.77
N LEU A 146 -0.61 22.96 5.54
CA LEU A 146 -1.05 24.35 5.39
C LEU A 146 -0.53 24.95 4.07
N ALA A 147 0.70 24.65 3.69
CA ALA A 147 1.32 25.22 2.50
C ALA A 147 0.72 24.63 1.22
N ASP A 148 0.59 23.31 1.17
CA ASP A 148 0.06 22.59 0.02
C ASP A 148 -1.41 22.91 -0.20
N ALA A 149 -2.22 22.92 0.88
CA ALA A 149 -3.64 23.25 0.79
C ALA A 149 -3.88 24.72 0.41
N ASN A 150 -3.04 25.66 0.87
CA ASN A 150 -3.13 27.05 0.43
C ASN A 150 -2.70 27.22 -1.03
N ALA A 151 -1.66 26.51 -1.49
CA ALA A 151 -1.30 26.52 -2.90
C ALA A 151 -2.44 25.99 -3.78
N TRP A 152 -3.12 24.93 -3.32
CA TRP A 152 -4.28 24.39 -4.01
C TRP A 152 -5.49 25.37 -3.96
N LEU A 153 -5.85 25.95 -2.80
CA LEU A 153 -6.90 26.96 -2.68
C LEU A 153 -6.69 28.12 -3.64
N LYS A 154 -5.46 28.62 -3.73
CA LYS A 154 -5.09 29.68 -4.67
C LYS A 154 -5.32 29.27 -6.13
N SER A 155 -5.02 28.02 -6.48
CA SER A 155 -5.30 27.48 -7.82
C SER A 155 -6.81 27.42 -8.14
N GLN A 156 -7.65 27.28 -7.10
CA GLN A 156 -9.11 27.32 -7.20
C GLN A 156 -9.68 28.76 -7.15
N GLY A 157 -8.85 29.80 -7.07
CA GLY A 157 -9.28 31.18 -6.95
C GLY A 157 -9.84 31.56 -5.57
N ALA A 158 -9.57 30.73 -4.55
CA ALA A 158 -10.00 30.95 -3.17
C ALA A 158 -8.93 31.67 -2.34
N GLN A 159 -9.34 32.21 -1.17
CA GLN A 159 -8.43 32.85 -0.24
C GLN A 159 -7.63 31.82 0.56
N GLU A 160 -6.38 32.17 0.85
CA GLU A 160 -5.49 31.38 1.70
C GLU A 160 -5.92 31.47 3.17
N GLU A 161 -5.72 30.41 3.91
CA GLU A 161 -5.98 30.32 5.34
C GLU A 161 -4.70 30.55 6.15
N SER A 162 -4.82 31.23 7.29
CA SER A 162 -3.68 31.57 8.14
C SER A 162 -3.27 30.46 9.11
N ALA A 163 -4.14 29.46 9.34
CA ALA A 163 -3.93 28.40 10.31
C ALA A 163 -4.61 27.09 9.90
N LEU A 164 -4.05 25.96 10.33
CA LEU A 164 -4.63 24.63 10.11
C LEU A 164 -6.07 24.51 10.63
N ALA A 165 -6.37 25.15 11.77
CA ALA A 165 -7.71 25.10 12.36
C ALA A 165 -8.79 25.80 11.52
N SER A 166 -8.44 26.86 10.79
CA SER A 166 -9.34 27.52 9.85
C SER A 166 -9.42 26.72 8.54
N LEU A 167 -8.29 26.20 8.08
CA LEU A 167 -8.21 25.33 6.91
C LEU A 167 -9.12 24.09 7.06
N ALA A 168 -9.10 23.43 8.21
CA ALA A 168 -9.94 22.27 8.50
C ALA A 168 -11.44 22.58 8.54
N ARG A 169 -11.82 23.86 8.63
CA ARG A 169 -13.23 24.31 8.59
C ARG A 169 -13.60 24.96 7.25
N ASN A 170 -12.63 25.10 6.35
CA ASN A 170 -12.87 25.70 5.05
C ASN A 170 -13.75 24.78 4.20
N PRO A 171 -14.93 25.23 3.71
CA PRO A 171 -15.87 24.37 3.00
C PRO A 171 -15.32 23.85 1.66
N ILE A 172 -14.42 24.62 1.01
CA ILE A 172 -13.81 24.20 -0.26
C ILE A 172 -12.85 23.02 -0.01
N VAL A 173 -12.03 23.11 1.04
CA VAL A 173 -11.12 22.02 1.46
C VAL A 173 -11.92 20.79 1.88
N HIS A 174 -13.00 20.98 2.64
CA HIS A 174 -13.87 19.90 3.08
C HIS A 174 -14.47 19.15 1.88
N THR A 175 -14.98 19.88 0.89
CA THR A 175 -15.53 19.28 -0.34
C THR A 175 -14.47 18.48 -1.11
N GLU A 176 -13.23 18.95 -1.16
CA GLU A 176 -12.13 18.20 -1.82
C GLU A 176 -11.77 16.93 -1.07
N VAL A 177 -11.70 16.97 0.26
CA VAL A 177 -11.48 15.76 1.08
C VAL A 177 -12.63 14.78 0.90
N GLU A 178 -13.88 15.21 0.91
CA GLU A 178 -15.05 14.36 0.62
C GLU A 178 -14.96 13.73 -0.76
N ARG A 179 -14.55 14.48 -1.78
CA ARG A 179 -14.34 13.97 -3.13
C ARG A 179 -13.29 12.84 -3.14
N ALA A 180 -12.16 13.06 -2.47
CA ALA A 180 -11.09 12.06 -2.39
C ALA A 180 -11.55 10.78 -1.67
N VAL A 181 -12.29 10.92 -0.57
CA VAL A 181 -12.86 9.77 0.17
C VAL A 181 -13.89 9.02 -0.68
N ASN A 182 -14.77 9.73 -1.38
CA ASN A 182 -15.76 9.08 -2.25
C ASN A 182 -15.08 8.33 -3.41
N GLN A 183 -14.07 8.93 -4.02
CA GLN A 183 -13.28 8.27 -5.07
C GLN A 183 -12.58 7.01 -4.55
N ALA A 184 -12.04 7.03 -3.33
CA ALA A 184 -11.42 5.84 -2.71
C ALA A 184 -12.43 4.71 -2.42
N ASN A 185 -13.71 5.02 -2.28
CA ASN A 185 -14.77 4.02 -2.05
C ASN A 185 -15.31 3.39 -3.34
N GLU A 186 -15.00 3.95 -4.51
CA GLU A 186 -15.45 3.44 -5.82
C GLU A 186 -14.52 2.37 -6.42
N GLY A 187 -13.32 2.22 -5.91
CA GLY A 187 -12.30 1.23 -6.31
C GLY A 187 -12.27 0.06 -5.35
#